data_2d940851092346148e1fbd3e3c7faed4
#
_entry.id   2d940851092346148e1fbd3e3c7faed4
#
_cell.length_a   1.000
_cell.length_b   1.000
_cell.length_c   1.000
_cell.angle_alpha   90.00
_cell.angle_beta   90.00
_cell.angle_gamma   90.00
#
_symmetry.space_group_name_H-M   'P 1'
#
loop_
_entity.id
_entity.type
_entity.pdbx_description
1 polymer ?
#
loop_
_entity_poly.entity_id
_entity_poly.type
_entity_poly.pdbx_seq_one_letter_code
_entity_poly.pdbx_strand_id
1 'polypeptide(L)'
;MMKLFLKQILCMIVFTPLFLIALGCSSGGGSDSSNKALILPDALIRMGDADSLILEGEIVNFQYELRLEDCFNEYRLIDEETGDISDLTTIVDCRRPHDSEIYKEYVHPSTAEEPYAGNTELERWSAIKWYEAFKDFVGTDYELSELEIGYIPPVQEDWEIGLYRIVTCYVYVPGSQLSGSMQGSKI
;
A
#
# COMPACT_ATOMS: atom_id res chain seq x y z
N MET A 1 -38.97 4.81 4.35
CA MET A 1 -39.27 6.23 4.67
C MET A 1 -37.98 7.01 4.45
N MET A 2 -37.96 7.72 3.37
CA MET A 2 -36.84 8.45 2.80
C MET A 2 -36.81 9.85 3.41
N LYS A 3 -35.72 10.26 4.04
CA LYS A 3 -35.57 11.66 4.45
C LYS A 3 -34.41 12.30 3.68
N LEU A 4 -34.85 13.03 2.65
CA LEU A 4 -34.05 14.03 1.95
C LEU A 4 -33.72 15.17 2.91
N PHE A 5 -32.45 15.54 3.07
CA PHE A 5 -32.05 16.85 3.61
C PHE A 5 -31.24 17.61 2.57
N LEU A 6 -31.99 18.46 1.85
CA LEU A 6 -31.43 19.50 1.01
C LEU A 6 -31.09 20.69 1.93
N LYS A 7 -29.83 21.09 2.02
CA LYS A 7 -29.43 22.32 2.68
C LYS A 7 -28.78 23.26 1.67
N GLN A 8 -29.52 24.25 1.26
CA GLN A 8 -29.09 25.44 0.53
C GLN A 8 -28.05 26.20 1.37
N ILE A 9 -26.94 26.56 0.78
CA ILE A 9 -26.01 27.55 1.32
C ILE A 9 -26.02 28.74 0.37
N LEU A 10 -26.49 29.83 0.93
CA LEU A 10 -26.60 31.17 0.41
C LEU A 10 -25.21 31.78 0.14
N CYS A 11 -25.10 32.35 -1.04
CA CYS A 11 -23.98 33.11 -1.54
C CYS A 11 -23.76 34.40 -0.72
N MET A 12 -22.59 34.62 -0.16
CA MET A 12 -22.13 35.96 0.22
C MET A 12 -20.79 36.25 -0.48
N ILE A 13 -20.93 37.21 -1.41
CA ILE A 13 -19.81 37.88 -2.09
C ILE A 13 -19.26 38.94 -1.14
N VAL A 14 -17.99 38.91 -0.81
CA VAL A 14 -17.29 40.06 -0.24
C VAL A 14 -16.01 40.30 -1.01
N PHE A 15 -15.87 41.51 -1.44
CA PHE A 15 -14.85 42.16 -2.26
C PHE A 15 -13.47 42.26 -1.59
N THR A 16 -12.43 41.93 -2.35
CA THR A 16 -11.02 42.42 -2.51
C THR A 16 -10.30 43.15 -1.36
N PRO A 17 -8.93 43.15 -1.33
CA PRO A 17 -8.12 43.68 -2.40
C PRO A 17 -6.83 42.89 -2.77
N LEU A 18 -6.43 43.18 -3.99
CA LEU A 18 -5.21 42.94 -4.69
C LEU A 18 -3.93 43.24 -3.85
N PHE A 19 -3.08 42.21 -3.67
CA PHE A 19 -1.68 42.42 -3.29
C PHE A 19 -0.79 41.70 -4.31
N LEU A 20 -0.18 42.52 -5.15
CA LEU A 20 0.94 42.13 -6.01
C LEU A 20 2.19 42.03 -5.14
N ILE A 21 2.83 40.87 -5.06
CA ILE A 21 4.23 40.72 -4.67
C ILE A 21 4.89 39.69 -5.58
N ALA A 22 5.82 40.23 -6.27
CA ALA A 22 7.03 39.78 -6.95
C ALA A 22 7.38 38.29 -7.07
N LEU A 23 7.76 37.99 -8.31
CA LEU A 23 8.58 36.92 -8.82
C LEU A 23 9.71 36.49 -7.86
N GLY A 24 9.73 35.17 -7.61
CA GLY A 24 10.93 34.46 -7.19
C GLY A 24 10.97 33.14 -7.97
N CYS A 25 11.61 33.14 -9.13
CA CYS A 25 12.08 31.94 -9.79
C CYS A 25 13.16 31.29 -8.91
N SER A 26 12.87 30.13 -8.35
CA SER A 26 13.89 29.21 -7.88
C SER A 26 13.69 27.90 -8.63
N SER A 27 14.47 27.72 -9.68
CA SER A 27 14.70 26.46 -10.37
C SER A 27 15.55 25.57 -9.46
N GLY A 28 14.90 24.60 -8.84
CA GLY A 28 15.55 23.50 -8.15
C GLY A 28 14.96 22.21 -8.70
N GLY A 29 15.54 21.70 -9.78
CA GLY A 29 15.28 20.36 -10.26
C GLY A 29 15.87 19.36 -9.29
N GLY A 30 15.02 18.74 -8.48
CA GLY A 30 15.29 17.53 -7.75
C GLY A 30 14.28 16.51 -8.24
N SER A 31 14.72 15.63 -9.14
CA SER A 31 14.00 14.42 -9.47
C SER A 31 14.17 13.45 -8.30
N ASP A 32 13.37 13.62 -7.27
CA ASP A 32 13.17 12.58 -6.26
C ASP A 32 12.24 11.52 -6.83
N SER A 33 12.85 10.57 -7.54
CA SER A 33 12.25 9.26 -7.79
C SER A 33 12.35 8.42 -6.51
N SER A 34 11.77 8.87 -5.42
CA SER A 34 11.51 7.97 -4.32
C SER A 34 10.28 7.16 -4.71
N ASN A 35 10.50 5.93 -5.15
CA ASN A 35 9.50 4.85 -5.11
C ASN A 35 9.12 4.64 -3.64
N LYS A 36 8.35 5.57 -3.10
CA LYS A 36 7.78 5.42 -1.79
C LYS A 36 6.68 4.39 -1.95
N ALA A 37 6.96 3.14 -1.53
CA ALA A 37 5.91 2.16 -1.32
C ALA A 37 4.75 2.88 -0.64
N LEU A 38 3.53 2.69 -1.14
CA LEU A 38 2.34 3.30 -0.56
C LEU A 38 2.22 2.74 0.87
N ILE A 39 2.78 3.46 1.84
CA ILE A 39 2.65 3.11 3.24
C ILE A 39 1.19 3.41 3.56
N LEU A 40 0.39 2.37 3.71
CA LEU A 40 -0.97 2.49 4.18
C LEU A 40 -0.93 3.08 5.60
N PRO A 41 -1.67 4.15 5.88
CA PRO A 41 -1.49 4.95 7.11
C PRO A 41 -1.70 4.16 8.40
N ASP A 42 -2.33 3.00 8.35
CA ASP A 42 -2.73 2.20 9.51
C ASP A 42 -2.03 0.82 9.58
N ALA A 43 -1.10 0.51 8.64
CA ALA A 43 -0.36 -0.74 8.70
C ALA A 43 0.60 -0.75 9.91
N LEU A 44 0.73 -1.91 10.55
CA LEU A 44 1.67 -2.10 11.65
C LEU A 44 3.09 -2.18 11.10
N ILE A 45 3.91 -1.17 11.37
CA ILE A 45 5.34 -1.18 11.06
C ILE A 45 6.11 -1.07 12.37
N ARG A 46 6.92 -2.07 12.69
CA ARG A 46 7.77 -2.05 13.87
C ARG A 46 9.01 -1.22 13.61
N MET A 47 9.20 -0.18 14.40
CA MET A 47 10.29 0.79 14.24
C MET A 47 11.31 0.67 15.37
N GLY A 48 12.59 0.78 15.05
CA GLY A 48 13.67 0.81 16.01
C GLY A 48 15.04 0.81 15.34
N ASP A 49 16.10 0.85 16.14
CA ASP A 49 17.47 0.64 15.66
C ASP A 49 17.75 -0.87 15.43
N ALA A 50 18.82 -1.15 14.70
CA ALA A 50 19.19 -2.52 14.33
C ALA A 50 19.48 -3.45 15.55
N ASP A 51 19.87 -2.88 16.67
CA ASP A 51 20.20 -3.64 17.90
C ASP A 51 18.96 -3.90 18.75
N SER A 52 17.92 -3.07 18.63
CA SER A 52 16.70 -3.16 19.44
C SER A 52 15.58 -3.97 18.76
N LEU A 53 15.55 -4.05 17.42
CA LEU A 53 14.54 -4.80 16.69
C LEU A 53 14.90 -6.28 16.57
N ILE A 54 13.98 -7.13 17.06
CA ILE A 54 14.07 -8.58 16.84
C ILE A 54 13.34 -8.87 15.53
N LEU A 55 14.12 -9.16 14.48
CA LEU A 55 13.59 -9.59 13.21
C LEU A 55 13.16 -11.06 13.28
N GLU A 56 11.91 -11.34 12.98
CA GLU A 56 11.39 -12.69 12.93
C GLU A 56 11.19 -13.11 11.47
N GLY A 57 11.67 -14.30 11.10
CA GLY A 57 11.52 -14.85 9.77
C GLY A 57 12.72 -14.65 8.86
N GLU A 58 12.54 -14.91 7.57
CA GLU A 58 13.53 -14.76 6.52
C GLU A 58 13.40 -13.40 5.84
N ILE A 59 14.49 -12.64 5.75
CA ILE A 59 14.48 -11.32 5.06
C ILE A 59 14.30 -11.54 3.57
N VAL A 60 13.35 -10.82 2.99
CA VAL A 60 13.02 -10.88 1.57
C VAL A 60 12.84 -9.47 0.99
N ASN A 61 12.89 -9.38 -0.33
CA ASN A 61 12.55 -8.17 -1.03
C ASN A 61 11.02 -8.03 -1.13
N PHE A 62 10.45 -6.97 -0.52
CA PHE A 62 9.02 -6.69 -0.51
C PHE A 62 8.41 -6.64 -1.92
N GLN A 63 9.14 -6.06 -2.89
CA GLN A 63 8.64 -5.86 -4.24
C GLN A 63 8.64 -7.14 -5.09
N TYR A 64 9.61 -8.04 -4.87
CA TYR A 64 9.90 -9.12 -5.84
C TYR A 64 9.83 -10.53 -5.29
N GLU A 65 9.92 -10.72 -3.98
CA GLU A 65 10.09 -12.05 -3.41
C GLU A 65 8.86 -12.57 -2.65
N LEU A 66 7.90 -11.70 -2.32
CA LEU A 66 6.62 -12.13 -1.76
C LEU A 66 5.79 -12.87 -2.80
N ARG A 67 5.13 -13.95 -2.37
CA ARG A 67 4.31 -14.84 -3.20
C ARG A 67 2.94 -15.07 -2.58
N LEU A 68 2.03 -15.60 -3.38
CA LEU A 68 0.71 -16.01 -2.91
C LEU A 68 0.82 -16.92 -1.68
N GLU A 69 0.01 -16.65 -0.67
CA GLU A 69 -0.05 -17.32 0.64
C GLU A 69 1.12 -17.05 1.58
N ASP A 70 2.07 -16.15 1.23
CA ASP A 70 3.10 -15.71 2.17
C ASP A 70 2.50 -14.83 3.26
N CYS A 71 2.87 -15.13 4.51
CA CYS A 71 2.65 -14.27 5.65
C CYS A 71 3.93 -13.52 5.96
N PHE A 72 3.84 -12.21 6.18
CA PHE A 72 5.03 -11.38 6.31
C PHE A 72 4.91 -10.32 7.40
N ASN A 73 6.08 -9.84 7.82
CA ASN A 73 6.23 -8.76 8.77
C ASN A 73 6.99 -7.60 8.14
N GLU A 74 6.65 -6.37 8.55
CA GLU A 74 7.31 -5.16 8.12
C GLU A 74 8.03 -4.48 9.27
N TYR A 75 9.26 -4.02 9.01
CA TYR A 75 10.14 -3.36 9.97
C TYR A 75 10.72 -2.10 9.35
N ARG A 76 10.92 -1.09 10.18
CA ARG A 76 11.63 0.12 9.83
C ARG A 76 12.82 0.31 10.72
N LEU A 77 14.02 0.11 10.18
CA LEU A 77 15.28 0.37 10.85
C LEU A 77 15.62 1.86 10.72
N ILE A 78 16.02 2.44 11.83
CA ILE A 78 16.51 3.81 11.90
C ILE A 78 17.96 3.74 12.39
N ASP A 79 18.88 4.19 11.55
CA ASP A 79 20.28 4.35 11.96
C ASP A 79 20.38 5.60 12.85
N GLU A 80 20.73 5.41 14.12
CA GLU A 80 20.79 6.51 15.09
C GLU A 80 21.95 7.48 14.83
N GLU A 81 23.00 7.06 14.13
CA GLU A 81 24.16 7.91 13.85
C GLU A 81 23.93 8.79 12.62
N THR A 82 23.34 8.24 11.58
CA THR A 82 23.12 8.93 10.30
C THR A 82 21.71 9.47 10.14
N GLY A 83 20.72 8.88 10.84
CA GLY A 83 19.31 9.15 10.68
C GLY A 83 18.71 8.46 9.43
N ASP A 84 19.47 7.58 8.79
CA ASP A 84 18.99 6.84 7.62
C ASP A 84 17.88 5.86 8.01
N ILE A 85 16.91 5.69 7.11
CA ILE A 85 15.77 4.81 7.30
C ILE A 85 15.83 3.71 6.25
N SER A 86 15.70 2.46 6.70
CA SER A 86 15.63 1.28 5.84
C SER A 86 14.40 0.44 6.19
N ASP A 87 13.55 0.18 5.21
CA ASP A 87 12.42 -0.73 5.38
C ASP A 87 12.86 -2.16 5.06
N LEU A 88 12.49 -3.10 5.93
CA LEU A 88 12.78 -4.53 5.79
C LEU A 88 11.48 -5.33 5.88
N THR A 89 11.41 -6.38 5.09
CA THR A 89 10.30 -7.35 5.09
C THR A 89 10.82 -8.73 5.40
N THR A 90 10.10 -9.49 6.20
CA THR A 90 10.42 -10.88 6.47
C THR A 90 9.23 -11.78 6.23
N ILE A 91 9.46 -12.97 5.63
CA ILE A 91 8.46 -14.02 5.53
C ILE A 91 8.48 -14.85 6.81
N VAL A 92 7.30 -15.15 7.34
CA VAL A 92 7.09 -15.98 8.52
C VAL A 92 6.06 -17.07 8.27
N ASP A 93 6.05 -18.11 9.11
CA ASP A 93 4.99 -19.11 9.12
C ASP A 93 3.65 -18.44 9.56
N CYS A 94 2.60 -18.57 8.76
CA CYS A 94 1.29 -17.97 9.06
C CYS A 94 0.67 -18.39 10.40
N ARG A 95 1.12 -19.50 11.00
CA ARG A 95 0.71 -19.89 12.35
C ARG A 95 1.29 -19.01 13.46
N ARG A 96 2.30 -18.19 13.13
CA ARG A 96 2.88 -17.20 14.05
C ARG A 96 2.16 -15.86 13.86
N PRO A 97 2.24 -14.96 14.86
CA PRO A 97 1.80 -13.59 14.65
C PRO A 97 2.54 -12.94 13.49
N HIS A 98 1.81 -12.29 12.58
CA HIS A 98 2.36 -11.63 11.39
C HIS A 98 1.54 -10.39 11.03
N ASP A 99 2.10 -9.50 10.24
CA ASP A 99 1.46 -8.22 9.97
C ASP A 99 0.48 -8.32 8.79
N SER A 100 0.83 -9.12 7.78
CA SER A 100 0.06 -9.19 6.53
C SER A 100 0.17 -10.57 5.88
N GLU A 101 -0.82 -10.91 5.02
CA GLU A 101 -0.84 -12.15 4.25
C GLU A 101 -1.19 -11.86 2.78
N ILE A 102 -0.38 -12.39 1.85
CA ILE A 102 -0.64 -12.28 0.41
C ILE A 102 -1.80 -13.20 0.03
N TYR A 103 -2.88 -12.64 -0.51
CA TYR A 103 -4.05 -13.44 -0.86
C TYR A 103 -4.32 -13.51 -2.37
N LYS A 104 -3.73 -12.61 -3.18
CA LYS A 104 -3.95 -12.61 -4.62
C LYS A 104 -2.84 -11.91 -5.38
N GLU A 105 -2.58 -12.41 -6.58
CA GLU A 105 -1.75 -11.77 -7.59
C GLU A 105 -2.53 -11.62 -8.89
N TYR A 106 -2.36 -10.48 -9.58
CA TYR A 106 -2.97 -10.19 -10.86
C TYR A 106 -1.92 -9.72 -11.86
N VAL A 107 -1.93 -10.28 -13.04
CA VAL A 107 -1.12 -9.78 -14.16
C VAL A 107 -1.92 -8.72 -14.90
N HIS A 108 -1.39 -7.51 -15.01
CA HIS A 108 -2.02 -6.46 -15.82
C HIS A 108 -1.99 -6.85 -17.30
N PRO A 109 -3.09 -6.65 -18.07
CA PRO A 109 -3.21 -7.15 -19.43
C PRO A 109 -2.44 -6.37 -20.49
N SER A 110 -1.80 -5.23 -20.14
CA SER A 110 -1.03 -4.45 -21.11
C SER A 110 0.13 -5.22 -21.70
N THR A 111 0.47 -4.87 -22.95
CA THR A 111 1.61 -5.46 -23.67
C THR A 111 2.93 -4.86 -23.21
N ALA A 112 4.05 -5.46 -23.65
CA ALA A 112 5.39 -4.98 -23.30
C ALA A 112 5.70 -3.59 -23.89
N GLU A 113 5.03 -3.21 -24.97
CA GLU A 113 5.21 -1.93 -25.67
C GLU A 113 4.36 -0.79 -25.06
N GLU A 114 3.38 -1.12 -24.22
CA GLU A 114 2.53 -0.11 -23.60
C GLU A 114 3.26 0.60 -22.45
N PRO A 115 3.14 1.94 -22.37
CA PRO A 115 3.80 2.71 -21.32
C PRO A 115 3.26 2.32 -19.93
N TYR A 116 4.02 2.65 -18.90
CA TYR A 116 3.58 2.44 -17.53
C TYR A 116 2.25 3.14 -17.25
N ALA A 117 1.28 2.37 -16.74
CA ALA A 117 -0.07 2.87 -16.52
C ALA A 117 -0.16 3.92 -15.39
N GLY A 118 0.80 3.91 -14.48
CA GLY A 118 0.81 4.75 -13.28
C GLY A 118 -0.01 4.13 -12.12
N ASN A 119 0.40 4.43 -10.89
CA ASN A 119 -0.19 3.82 -9.69
C ASN A 119 -1.71 4.04 -9.57
N THR A 120 -2.20 5.23 -9.89
CA THR A 120 -3.66 5.53 -9.83
C THR A 120 -4.48 4.67 -10.79
N GLU A 121 -3.95 4.41 -12.00
CA GLU A 121 -4.64 3.55 -12.97
C GLU A 121 -4.58 2.09 -12.54
N LEU A 122 -3.44 1.63 -12.04
CA LEU A 122 -3.28 0.27 -11.52
C LEU A 122 -4.21 0.02 -10.32
N GLU A 123 -4.30 0.98 -9.40
CA GLU A 123 -5.24 0.92 -8.28
C GLU A 123 -6.68 0.80 -8.78
N ARG A 124 -7.10 1.69 -9.67
CA ARG A 124 -8.45 1.69 -10.24
C ARG A 124 -8.76 0.39 -10.98
N TRP A 125 -7.81 -0.12 -11.78
CA TRP A 125 -7.96 -1.36 -12.54
C TRP A 125 -8.12 -2.58 -11.63
N SER A 126 -7.39 -2.62 -10.54
CA SER A 126 -7.38 -3.76 -9.60
C SER A 126 -8.48 -3.69 -8.55
N ALA A 127 -9.00 -2.51 -8.22
CA ALA A 127 -9.93 -2.31 -7.09
C ALA A 127 -11.14 -3.26 -7.10
N ILE A 128 -11.82 -3.42 -8.23
CA ILE A 128 -12.98 -4.34 -8.32
C ILE A 128 -12.55 -5.79 -8.07
N LYS A 129 -11.38 -6.17 -8.60
CA LYS A 129 -10.84 -7.53 -8.49
C LYS A 129 -10.42 -7.86 -7.06
N TRP A 130 -9.96 -6.86 -6.30
CA TRP A 130 -9.56 -7.05 -4.91
C TRP A 130 -10.73 -7.54 -4.06
N TYR A 131 -11.88 -6.88 -4.16
CA TYR A 131 -13.06 -7.22 -3.37
C TYR A 131 -13.61 -8.61 -3.70
N GLU A 132 -13.64 -8.98 -4.99
CA GLU A 132 -14.06 -10.32 -5.40
C GLU A 132 -13.11 -11.39 -4.84
N ALA A 133 -11.80 -11.21 -5.01
CA ALA A 133 -10.81 -12.15 -4.50
C ALA A 133 -10.75 -12.17 -2.96
N PHE A 134 -10.98 -11.03 -2.30
CA PHE A 134 -11.05 -10.94 -0.85
C PHE A 134 -12.16 -11.83 -0.31
N LYS A 135 -13.36 -11.72 -0.86
CA LYS A 135 -14.50 -12.53 -0.46
C LYS A 135 -14.24 -14.04 -0.64
N ASP A 136 -13.63 -14.40 -1.77
CA ASP A 136 -13.28 -15.80 -2.06
C ASP A 136 -12.23 -16.34 -1.08
N PHE A 137 -11.28 -15.49 -0.67
CA PHE A 137 -10.20 -15.85 0.23
C PHE A 137 -10.64 -15.85 1.69
N VAL A 138 -11.17 -14.74 2.19
CA VAL A 138 -11.56 -14.57 3.61
C VAL A 138 -12.86 -15.27 3.93
N GLY A 139 -13.79 -15.35 2.97
CA GLY A 139 -15.11 -16.00 3.15
C GLY A 139 -16.19 -15.06 3.71
N THR A 140 -15.95 -13.75 3.70
CA THR A 140 -16.93 -12.70 4.04
C THR A 140 -16.77 -11.51 3.09
N ASP A 141 -17.77 -10.63 3.01
CA ASP A 141 -17.68 -9.41 2.23
C ASP A 141 -16.72 -8.42 2.93
N TYR A 142 -15.92 -7.67 2.14
CA TYR A 142 -14.94 -6.73 2.67
C TYR A 142 -15.54 -5.72 3.65
N GLU A 143 -16.73 -5.19 3.34
CA GLU A 143 -17.43 -4.20 4.18
C GLU A 143 -17.89 -4.74 5.54
N LEU A 144 -17.82 -6.06 5.73
CA LEU A 144 -18.19 -6.75 6.98
C LEU A 144 -16.97 -7.27 7.73
N SER A 145 -15.78 -7.12 7.16
CA SER A 145 -14.51 -7.60 7.70
C SER A 145 -13.81 -6.56 8.56
N GLU A 146 -12.99 -7.01 9.50
CA GLU A 146 -12.03 -6.17 10.22
C GLU A 146 -10.71 -6.00 9.45
N LEU A 147 -10.54 -6.77 8.37
CA LEU A 147 -9.35 -6.74 7.53
C LEU A 147 -9.39 -5.60 6.53
N GLU A 148 -8.23 -5.01 6.29
CA GLU A 148 -8.01 -4.05 5.22
C GLU A 148 -7.22 -4.70 4.07
N ILE A 149 -7.33 -4.12 2.89
CA ILE A 149 -6.63 -4.56 1.68
C ILE A 149 -5.48 -3.60 1.39
N GLY A 150 -4.28 -4.16 1.23
CA GLY A 150 -3.14 -3.48 0.66
C GLY A 150 -2.74 -4.06 -0.69
N TYR A 151 -1.92 -3.33 -1.44
CA TYR A 151 -1.39 -3.83 -2.70
C TYR A 151 0.03 -3.35 -2.97
N ILE A 152 0.78 -4.15 -3.71
CA ILE A 152 2.13 -3.88 -4.18
C ILE A 152 2.03 -3.72 -5.70
N PRO A 153 2.12 -2.49 -6.24
CA PRO A 153 2.12 -2.27 -7.67
C PRO A 153 3.47 -2.66 -8.28
N PRO A 154 3.53 -3.00 -9.58
CA PRO A 154 4.80 -3.10 -10.29
C PRO A 154 5.50 -1.74 -10.33
N VAL A 155 6.82 -1.73 -10.26
CA VAL A 155 7.59 -0.50 -10.43
C VAL A 155 7.71 -0.11 -11.90
N GLN A 156 7.83 1.18 -12.18
CA GLN A 156 7.84 1.70 -13.55
C GLN A 156 9.01 1.15 -14.38
N GLU A 157 10.19 1.05 -13.79
CA GLU A 157 11.38 0.55 -14.48
C GLU A 157 11.19 -0.87 -15.01
N ASP A 158 10.63 -1.76 -14.20
CA ASP A 158 10.38 -3.14 -14.60
C ASP A 158 9.25 -3.27 -15.61
N TRP A 159 8.25 -2.41 -15.51
CA TRP A 159 7.19 -2.33 -16.50
C TRP A 159 7.72 -1.94 -17.87
N GLU A 160 8.56 -0.91 -17.95
CA GLU A 160 9.12 -0.38 -19.20
C GLU A 160 10.04 -1.38 -19.89
N ILE A 161 10.78 -2.19 -19.13
CA ILE A 161 11.60 -3.28 -19.72
C ILE A 161 10.81 -4.56 -20.01
N GLY A 162 9.49 -4.54 -19.72
CA GLY A 162 8.59 -5.64 -20.06
C GLY A 162 8.65 -6.86 -19.16
N LEU A 163 9.36 -6.79 -18.03
CA LEU A 163 9.64 -7.95 -17.18
C LEU A 163 8.60 -8.18 -16.09
N TYR A 164 7.92 -7.15 -15.57
CA TYR A 164 7.08 -7.30 -14.41
C TYR A 164 5.81 -6.45 -14.50
N ARG A 165 4.64 -7.11 -14.47
CA ARG A 165 3.30 -6.49 -14.52
C ARG A 165 2.35 -7.08 -13.49
N ILE A 166 2.91 -7.60 -12.41
CA ILE A 166 2.13 -8.23 -11.35
C ILE A 166 1.73 -7.16 -10.34
N VAL A 167 0.45 -7.13 -9.99
CA VAL A 167 -0.08 -6.42 -8.82
C VAL A 167 -0.35 -7.48 -7.78
N THR A 168 0.34 -7.41 -6.65
CA THR A 168 0.19 -8.33 -5.54
C THR A 168 -0.70 -7.71 -4.47
N CYS A 169 -1.69 -8.46 -3.99
CA CYS A 169 -2.66 -7.99 -3.00
C CYS A 169 -2.48 -8.74 -1.68
N TYR A 170 -2.54 -8.00 -0.58
CA TYR A 170 -2.44 -8.56 0.76
C TYR A 170 -3.54 -8.04 1.68
N VAL A 171 -3.81 -8.78 2.75
CA VAL A 171 -4.71 -8.39 3.83
C VAL A 171 -3.92 -8.12 5.10
N TYR A 172 -4.42 -7.19 5.92
CA TYR A 172 -3.85 -6.84 7.23
C TYR A 172 -4.95 -6.33 8.17
N VAL A 173 -4.66 -6.25 9.47
CA VAL A 173 -5.50 -5.55 10.46
C VAL A 173 -4.81 -4.26 10.87
N PRO A 174 -5.46 -3.09 10.80
CA PRO A 174 -4.88 -1.83 11.24
C PRO A 174 -4.36 -1.88 12.67
N GLY A 175 -3.07 -1.57 12.86
CA GLY A 175 -2.42 -1.47 14.16
C GLY A 175 -2.33 -2.76 14.97
N SER A 176 -2.54 -3.94 14.36
CA SER A 176 -2.52 -5.23 15.04
C SER A 176 -1.89 -6.31 14.15
N GLN A 177 -1.52 -7.43 14.75
CA GLN A 177 -1.04 -8.61 14.02
C GLN A 177 -2.16 -9.60 13.77
N LEU A 178 -2.06 -10.28 12.64
CA LEU A 178 -2.85 -11.47 12.30
C LEU A 178 -2.30 -12.68 13.07
N SER A 179 -3.13 -13.69 13.25
CA SER A 179 -2.73 -14.97 13.83
C SER A 179 -3.43 -16.11 13.10
N GLY A 180 -2.66 -16.95 12.44
CA GLY A 180 -3.19 -17.95 11.52
C GLY A 180 -3.50 -17.34 10.15
N SER A 181 -3.63 -18.18 9.11
CA SER A 181 -4.03 -17.70 7.79
C SER A 181 -5.45 -17.11 7.80
N MET A 182 -5.64 -16.05 7.06
CA MET A 182 -6.95 -15.40 6.88
C MET A 182 -7.84 -16.14 5.88
N GLN A 183 -7.31 -17.16 5.22
CA GLN A 183 -8.10 -17.98 4.30
C GLN A 183 -9.27 -18.68 5.02
N GLY A 184 -10.50 -18.31 4.65
CA GLY A 184 -11.72 -18.83 5.24
C GLY A 184 -11.99 -18.42 6.70
N SER A 185 -11.28 -17.42 7.22
CA SER A 185 -11.39 -16.94 8.61
C SER A 185 -12.75 -16.32 8.92
N LYS A 186 -13.38 -15.67 7.94
CA LYS A 186 -14.68 -14.98 8.04
C LYS A 186 -14.73 -13.83 9.06
N ILE A 187 -13.58 -13.22 9.32
CA ILE A 187 -13.46 -12.04 10.18
C ILE A 187 -13.56 -10.75 9.40
#